data_fbde96daee44c3402c7a3431d1b52682
#
_entry.id   fbde96daee44c3402c7a3431d1b52682
#
_cell.length_a   1.000
_cell.length_b   1.000
_cell.length_c   1.000
_cell.angle_alpha   90.00
_cell.angle_beta   90.00
_cell.angle_gamma   90.00
#
_symmetry.space_group_name_H-M   'P 1'
#
loop_
_entity.id
_entity.type
_entity.pdbx_description
1 polymer ?
#
loop_
_entity_poly.entity_id
_entity_poly.type
_entity_poly.pdbx_seq_one_letter_code
_entity_poly.pdbx_strand_id
1 'polypeptide(L)'
;MTHYLYLVRHGEHLDAEHGLADGPLSPRGRRQAELLADRLSGVPLTAVWHSPLLRATETARAVAERLPAVDPEPTALLFDCVPSGMTPGTPHVYEPFFGGVTEAEADAGAAQMADAGAEFLAHRPNAHELLITHNFVIAWFVREVLQAPEWRWLTINQAHCGLTVLAQRPGRPWSLVSHNDLAHLPVELRTGLPDILSV
;
A
#
# COMPACT_ATOMS: atom_id res chain seq x y z
N MET A 1 5.08 9.38 22.38
CA MET A 1 3.75 9.19 21.83
C MET A 1 3.84 8.33 20.58
N THR A 2 2.78 7.59 20.24
CA THR A 2 2.80 6.59 19.16
C THR A 2 2.75 7.26 17.79
N HIS A 3 3.49 6.73 16.81
CA HIS A 3 3.39 7.03 15.39
C HIS A 3 2.59 5.92 14.72
N TYR A 4 1.59 6.25 13.91
CA TYR A 4 0.79 5.31 13.13
C TYR A 4 0.95 5.56 11.64
N LEU A 5 1.19 4.48 10.88
CA LEU A 5 1.07 4.46 9.42
C LEU A 5 -0.14 3.63 9.03
N TYR A 6 -1.00 4.22 8.22
CA TYR A 6 -2.17 3.60 7.61
C TYR A 6 -1.84 3.36 6.14
N LEU A 7 -1.55 2.13 5.76
CA LEU A 7 -1.19 1.75 4.39
C LEU A 7 -2.43 1.24 3.67
N VAL A 8 -2.71 1.80 2.51
CA VAL A 8 -3.89 1.49 1.71
C VAL A 8 -3.48 1.24 0.26
N ARG A 9 -3.91 0.11 -0.30
CA ARG A 9 -3.84 -0.10 -1.75
C ARG A 9 -4.93 0.75 -2.41
N HIS A 10 -4.59 1.41 -3.53
CA HIS A 10 -5.57 2.15 -4.34
C HIS A 10 -6.83 1.33 -4.60
N GLY A 11 -7.96 1.97 -4.90
CA GLY A 11 -9.21 1.34 -5.32
C GLY A 11 -9.08 0.61 -6.65
N GLU A 12 -10.01 -0.28 -6.95
CA GLU A 12 -10.07 -0.96 -8.25
C GLU A 12 -10.08 0.06 -9.38
N HIS A 13 -9.27 -0.16 -10.42
CA HIS A 13 -9.18 0.72 -11.58
C HIS A 13 -9.74 0.05 -12.83
N LEU A 14 -10.17 0.86 -13.79
CA LEU A 14 -10.62 0.40 -15.10
C LEU A 14 -9.45 -0.20 -15.87
N ASP A 15 -9.76 -1.22 -16.68
CA ASP A 15 -8.85 -1.85 -17.62
C ASP A 15 -7.59 -2.50 -17.00
N ALA A 16 -7.62 -2.82 -15.69
CA ALA A 16 -6.60 -3.67 -15.09
C ALA A 16 -6.45 -5.01 -15.86
N GLU A 17 -7.55 -5.51 -16.43
CA GLU A 17 -7.59 -6.72 -17.25
C GLU A 17 -6.99 -6.50 -18.65
N HIS A 18 -6.92 -5.25 -19.14
CA HIS A 18 -6.40 -4.90 -20.47
C HIS A 18 -4.98 -4.33 -20.44
N GLY A 19 -4.31 -4.36 -19.27
CA GLY A 19 -2.91 -4.00 -19.15
C GLY A 19 -2.63 -2.49 -19.25
N LEU A 20 -3.60 -1.62 -19.02
CA LEU A 20 -3.35 -0.20 -18.87
C LEU A 20 -2.54 0.04 -17.58
N ALA A 21 -1.32 0.52 -17.76
CA ALA A 21 -0.39 0.74 -16.65
C ALA A 21 -0.90 1.78 -15.64
N ASP A 22 -1.77 2.72 -16.06
CA ASP A 22 -2.33 3.77 -15.19
C ASP A 22 -3.74 4.15 -15.63
N GLY A 23 -4.76 3.39 -15.13
CA GLY A 23 -6.17 3.65 -15.40
C GLY A 23 -6.86 4.41 -14.27
N PRO A 24 -7.99 5.12 -14.54
CA PRO A 24 -8.82 5.74 -13.52
C PRO A 24 -9.53 4.68 -12.67
N LEU A 25 -10.06 5.07 -11.52
CA LEU A 25 -10.88 4.17 -10.71
C LEU A 25 -12.11 3.66 -11.47
N SER A 26 -12.43 2.38 -11.30
CA SER A 26 -13.73 1.85 -11.69
C SER A 26 -14.83 2.44 -10.79
N PRO A 27 -16.13 2.32 -11.19
CA PRO A 27 -17.23 2.67 -10.28
C PRO A 27 -17.16 1.91 -8.94
N ARG A 28 -16.71 0.64 -8.97
CA ARG A 28 -16.49 -0.17 -7.77
C ARG A 28 -15.34 0.40 -6.95
N GLY A 29 -14.20 0.74 -7.57
CA GLY A 29 -13.05 1.33 -6.90
C GLY A 29 -13.35 2.67 -6.24
N ARG A 30 -14.17 3.49 -6.87
CA ARG A 30 -14.67 4.74 -6.29
C ARG A 30 -15.50 4.48 -5.04
N ARG A 31 -16.40 3.49 -5.09
CA ARG A 31 -17.18 3.08 -3.92
C ARG A 31 -16.33 2.49 -2.80
N GLN A 32 -15.28 1.72 -3.13
CA GLN A 32 -14.31 1.24 -2.15
C GLN A 32 -13.61 2.40 -1.42
N ALA A 33 -13.18 3.43 -2.16
CA ALA A 33 -12.50 4.60 -1.59
C ALA A 33 -13.43 5.43 -0.68
N GLU A 34 -14.70 5.58 -1.02
CA GLU A 34 -15.71 6.24 -0.17
C GLU A 34 -15.90 5.52 1.17
N LEU A 35 -16.03 4.18 1.13
CA LEU A 35 -16.20 3.37 2.33
C LEU A 35 -14.94 3.36 3.21
N LEU A 36 -13.76 3.40 2.58
CA LEU A 36 -12.50 3.59 3.28
C LEU A 36 -12.47 4.94 4.02
N ALA A 37 -12.90 6.02 3.35
CA ALA A 37 -12.97 7.34 3.96
C ALA A 37 -13.91 7.36 5.17
N ASP A 38 -15.09 6.71 5.07
CA ASP A 38 -16.00 6.54 6.19
C ASP A 38 -15.33 5.78 7.35
N ARG A 39 -14.55 4.73 7.06
CA ARG A 39 -13.77 3.94 8.04
C ARG A 39 -12.72 4.79 8.75
N LEU A 40 -12.10 5.72 8.04
CA LEU A 40 -11.03 6.57 8.57
C LEU A 40 -11.54 7.86 9.22
N SER A 41 -12.84 8.16 9.22
CA SER A 41 -13.43 9.43 9.68
C SER A 41 -13.13 9.76 11.15
N GLY A 42 -12.89 8.74 11.99
CA GLY A 42 -12.51 8.93 13.39
C GLY A 42 -10.99 8.95 13.65
N VAL A 43 -10.17 8.84 12.59
CA VAL A 43 -8.71 8.85 12.72
C VAL A 43 -8.20 10.29 12.64
N PRO A 44 -7.39 10.77 13.62
CA PRO A 44 -6.85 12.13 13.59
C PRO A 44 -5.65 12.20 12.62
N LEU A 45 -5.90 12.04 11.31
CA LEU A 45 -4.85 12.07 10.29
C LEU A 45 -4.08 13.41 10.35
N THR A 46 -2.76 13.32 10.31
CA THR A 46 -1.84 14.46 10.28
C THR A 46 -1.22 14.69 8.92
N ALA A 47 -1.20 13.67 8.07
CA ALA A 47 -0.75 13.74 6.67
C ALA A 47 -1.42 12.66 5.83
N VAL A 48 -1.60 12.94 4.54
CA VAL A 48 -2.07 11.99 3.53
C VAL A 48 -1.11 12.05 2.35
N TRP A 49 -0.44 10.94 2.09
CA TRP A 49 0.50 10.79 0.98
C TRP A 49 -0.06 9.80 -0.04
N HIS A 50 0.20 10.02 -1.31
CA HIS A 50 -0.23 9.06 -2.32
C HIS A 50 0.78 8.88 -3.47
N SER A 51 0.73 7.72 -4.11
CA SER A 51 1.41 7.50 -5.38
C SER A 51 0.89 8.47 -6.44
N PRO A 52 1.74 9.03 -7.32
CA PRO A 52 1.31 9.92 -8.39
C PRO A 52 0.51 9.22 -9.48
N LEU A 53 0.39 7.89 -9.49
CA LEU A 53 -0.44 7.16 -10.46
C LEU A 53 -1.92 7.52 -10.29
N LEU A 54 -2.64 7.61 -11.43
CA LEU A 54 -4.02 8.13 -11.48
C LEU A 54 -4.96 7.41 -10.52
N ARG A 55 -4.91 6.06 -10.47
CA ARG A 55 -5.73 5.24 -9.57
C ARG A 55 -5.50 5.57 -8.08
N ALA A 56 -4.26 5.85 -7.68
CA ALA A 56 -3.94 6.23 -6.30
C ALA A 56 -4.33 7.69 -6.02
N THR A 57 -4.12 8.60 -6.97
CA THR A 57 -4.54 10.00 -6.90
C THR A 57 -6.05 10.11 -6.76
N GLU A 58 -6.83 9.36 -7.56
CA GLU A 58 -8.30 9.37 -7.46
C GLU A 58 -8.81 8.75 -6.15
N THR A 59 -8.12 7.71 -5.64
CA THR A 59 -8.42 7.15 -4.31
C THR A 59 -8.18 8.21 -3.23
N ALA A 60 -7.05 8.92 -3.28
CA ALA A 60 -6.72 9.96 -2.32
C ALA A 60 -7.73 11.12 -2.35
N ARG A 61 -8.17 11.55 -3.54
CA ARG A 61 -9.20 12.58 -3.69
C ARG A 61 -10.53 12.14 -3.07
N ALA A 62 -10.99 10.92 -3.35
CA ALA A 62 -12.23 10.40 -2.77
C ALA A 62 -12.17 10.32 -1.23
N VAL A 63 -11.00 10.02 -0.67
CA VAL A 63 -10.77 10.07 0.78
C VAL A 63 -10.81 11.51 1.30
N ALA A 64 -10.13 12.44 0.63
CA ALA A 64 -10.06 13.85 1.04
C ALA A 64 -11.40 14.56 1.01
N GLU A 65 -12.30 14.21 0.07
CA GLU A 65 -13.65 14.75 0.01
C GLU A 65 -14.45 14.55 1.32
N ARG A 66 -14.12 13.50 2.07
CA ARG A 66 -14.77 13.16 3.35
C ARG A 66 -13.93 13.49 4.58
N LEU A 67 -12.64 13.73 4.38
CA LEU A 67 -11.66 14.05 5.44
C LEU A 67 -10.92 15.36 5.10
N PRO A 68 -11.64 16.51 5.05
CA PRO A 68 -11.09 17.75 4.51
C PRO A 68 -10.01 18.41 5.40
N ALA A 69 -9.63 17.80 6.51
CA ALA A 69 -8.65 18.36 7.43
C ALA A 69 -7.20 18.29 6.91
N VAL A 70 -6.93 17.43 5.92
CA VAL A 70 -5.58 17.20 5.38
C VAL A 70 -5.65 17.05 3.87
N ASP A 71 -4.91 17.90 3.16
CA ASP A 71 -4.77 17.80 1.70
C ASP A 71 -3.83 16.64 1.33
N PRO A 72 -4.20 15.77 0.37
CA PRO A 72 -3.34 14.71 -0.10
C PRO A 72 -2.17 15.24 -0.94
N GLU A 73 -0.97 14.77 -0.65
CA GLU A 73 0.25 15.14 -1.37
C GLU A 73 0.82 13.95 -2.15
N PRO A 74 1.15 14.11 -3.44
CA PRO A 74 1.79 13.07 -4.23
C PRO A 74 3.26 12.92 -3.87
N THR A 75 3.75 11.67 -3.86
CA THR A 75 5.18 11.39 -3.70
C THR A 75 5.61 10.21 -4.56
N ALA A 76 6.75 10.35 -5.23
CA ALA A 76 7.35 9.29 -6.03
C ALA A 76 7.80 8.09 -5.18
N LEU A 77 8.01 8.27 -3.87
CA LEU A 77 8.36 7.20 -2.94
C LEU A 77 7.28 6.11 -2.82
N LEU A 78 6.04 6.43 -3.19
CA LEU A 78 4.91 5.52 -3.17
C LEU A 78 4.52 5.00 -4.56
N PHE A 79 5.34 5.22 -5.59
CA PHE A 79 5.10 4.71 -6.94
C PHE A 79 5.08 3.18 -6.95
N ASP A 80 4.35 2.58 -7.90
CA ASP A 80 4.33 1.11 -8.06
C ASP A 80 5.69 0.62 -8.56
N CYS A 81 6.29 -0.32 -7.87
CA CYS A 81 7.61 -0.84 -8.21
C CYS A 81 7.75 -2.32 -7.80
N VAL A 82 8.76 -2.96 -8.34
CA VAL A 82 9.25 -4.27 -7.86
C VAL A 82 10.28 -4.00 -6.76
N PRO A 83 9.98 -4.29 -5.49
CA PRO A 83 10.78 -3.85 -4.33
C PRO A 83 12.20 -4.42 -4.24
N SER A 84 12.46 -5.54 -4.88
CA SER A 84 13.79 -6.17 -4.96
C SER A 84 13.84 -7.20 -6.07
N GLY A 85 15.03 -7.54 -6.55
CA GLY A 85 15.28 -8.68 -7.42
C GLY A 85 15.21 -10.02 -6.70
N MET A 86 15.56 -11.09 -7.41
CA MET A 86 15.75 -12.42 -6.81
C MET A 86 16.93 -12.42 -5.83
N THR A 87 16.74 -13.09 -4.70
CA THR A 87 17.80 -13.34 -3.71
C THR A 87 18.06 -14.84 -3.60
N PRO A 88 19.19 -15.28 -3.04
CA PRO A 88 19.48 -16.72 -2.86
C PRO A 88 18.44 -17.49 -2.04
N GLY A 89 17.62 -16.80 -1.26
CA GLY A 89 16.52 -17.39 -0.48
C GLY A 89 15.16 -17.37 -1.17
N THR A 90 15.06 -16.79 -2.37
CA THR A 90 13.80 -16.72 -3.11
C THR A 90 13.41 -18.10 -3.62
N PRO A 91 12.20 -18.64 -3.30
CA PRO A 91 11.76 -19.92 -3.81
C PRO A 91 11.64 -19.94 -5.34
N HIS A 92 12.07 -21.04 -5.98
CA HIS A 92 12.04 -21.20 -7.44
C HIS A 92 10.67 -20.98 -8.09
N VAL A 93 9.58 -21.15 -7.34
CA VAL A 93 8.21 -20.91 -7.85
C VAL A 93 8.00 -19.46 -8.30
N TYR A 94 8.83 -18.52 -7.86
CA TYR A 94 8.77 -17.10 -8.25
C TYR A 94 9.67 -16.72 -9.42
N GLU A 95 10.51 -17.62 -9.94
CA GLU A 95 11.35 -17.36 -11.12
C GLU A 95 10.57 -16.82 -12.33
N PRO A 96 9.37 -17.36 -12.67
CA PRO A 96 8.60 -16.83 -13.80
C PRO A 96 8.19 -15.37 -13.64
N PHE A 97 7.94 -14.90 -12.42
CA PHE A 97 7.66 -13.50 -12.14
C PHE A 97 8.87 -12.62 -12.48
N PHE A 98 10.04 -13.02 -12.04
CA PHE A 98 11.28 -12.27 -12.27
C PHE A 98 11.78 -12.36 -13.73
N GLY A 99 11.33 -13.35 -14.50
CA GLY A 99 11.67 -13.45 -15.92
C GLY A 99 11.22 -12.26 -16.77
N GLY A 100 10.26 -11.46 -16.28
CA GLY A 100 9.80 -10.22 -16.90
C GLY A 100 10.36 -8.95 -16.26
N VAL A 101 11.20 -9.06 -15.24
CA VAL A 101 11.77 -7.92 -14.48
C VAL A 101 13.24 -7.75 -14.84
N THR A 102 13.62 -6.57 -15.31
CA THR A 102 15.02 -6.26 -15.58
C THR A 102 15.79 -5.96 -14.29
N GLU A 103 17.11 -6.15 -14.30
CA GLU A 103 17.99 -5.79 -13.18
C GLU A 103 17.83 -4.29 -12.82
N ALA A 104 17.76 -3.42 -13.82
CA ALA A 104 17.58 -1.99 -13.62
C ALA A 104 16.24 -1.63 -12.93
N GLU A 105 15.16 -2.34 -13.25
CA GLU A 105 13.85 -2.16 -12.58
C GLU A 105 13.91 -2.63 -11.12
N ALA A 106 14.57 -3.77 -10.87
CA ALA A 106 14.75 -4.29 -9.51
C ALA A 106 15.62 -3.35 -8.65
N ASP A 107 16.73 -2.84 -9.21
CA ASP A 107 17.62 -1.90 -8.52
C ASP A 107 16.92 -0.56 -8.24
N ALA A 108 16.18 -0.02 -9.21
CA ALA A 108 15.41 1.21 -9.03
C ALA A 108 14.33 1.04 -7.97
N GLY A 109 13.62 -0.10 -7.98
CA GLY A 109 12.62 -0.42 -6.96
C GLY A 109 13.22 -0.58 -5.57
N ALA A 110 14.36 -1.25 -5.44
CA ALA A 110 15.07 -1.40 -4.17
C ALA A 110 15.53 -0.04 -3.61
N ALA A 111 16.07 0.84 -4.46
CA ALA A 111 16.46 2.19 -4.08
C ALA A 111 15.24 3.01 -3.62
N GLN A 112 14.14 3.00 -4.39
CA GLN A 112 12.90 3.67 -4.00
C GLN A 112 12.39 3.19 -2.64
N MET A 113 12.39 1.88 -2.40
CA MET A 113 11.90 1.33 -1.14
C MET A 113 12.82 1.64 0.04
N ALA A 114 14.14 1.72 -0.17
CA ALA A 114 15.07 2.18 0.86
C ALA A 114 14.77 3.63 1.25
N ASP A 115 14.57 4.52 0.28
CA ASP A 115 14.23 5.93 0.52
C ASP A 115 12.84 6.08 1.19
N ALA A 116 11.84 5.30 0.73
CA ALA A 116 10.52 5.26 1.34
C ALA A 116 10.57 4.78 2.81
N GLY A 117 11.40 3.77 3.10
CA GLY A 117 11.64 3.30 4.47
C GLY A 117 12.31 4.37 5.33
N ALA A 118 13.33 5.05 4.81
CA ALA A 118 14.00 6.14 5.53
C ALA A 118 13.04 7.29 5.85
N GLU A 119 12.14 7.63 4.93
CA GLU A 119 11.14 8.68 5.12
C GLU A 119 10.02 8.27 6.08
N PHE A 120 9.30 7.20 5.77
CA PHE A 120 8.05 6.88 6.46
C PHE A 120 8.22 6.04 7.73
N LEU A 121 9.32 5.28 7.88
CA LEU A 121 9.60 4.56 9.12
C LEU A 121 10.43 5.37 10.12
N ALA A 122 10.81 6.62 9.80
CA ALA A 122 11.36 7.54 10.76
C ALA A 122 10.32 7.87 11.84
N HIS A 123 10.72 7.82 13.12
CA HIS A 123 9.78 8.06 14.23
C HIS A 123 9.30 9.51 14.28
N ARG A 124 8.00 9.72 14.16
CA ARG A 124 7.32 11.02 14.29
C ARG A 124 6.29 10.93 15.42
N PRO A 125 6.58 11.49 16.61
CA PRO A 125 5.65 11.41 17.74
C PRO A 125 4.28 12.00 17.39
N ASN A 126 3.20 11.29 17.69
CA ASN A 126 1.80 11.66 17.40
C ASN A 126 1.44 11.77 15.92
N ALA A 127 2.27 11.30 15.02
CA ALA A 127 1.89 11.26 13.62
C ALA A 127 0.86 10.16 13.35
N HIS A 128 -0.13 10.49 12.53
CA HIS A 128 -1.11 9.60 11.94
C HIS A 128 -1.08 9.83 10.44
N GLU A 129 -0.29 9.04 9.72
CA GLU A 129 -0.04 9.25 8.29
C GLU A 129 -0.73 8.18 7.46
N LEU A 130 -1.51 8.61 6.47
CA LEU A 130 -2.16 7.73 5.51
C LEU A 130 -1.32 7.70 4.22
N LEU A 131 -0.94 6.49 3.79
CA LEU A 131 -0.19 6.24 2.57
C LEU A 131 -1.06 5.43 1.59
N ILE A 132 -1.45 6.04 0.48
CA ILE A 132 -2.24 5.39 -0.58
C ILE A 132 -1.31 4.99 -1.72
N THR A 133 -1.12 3.69 -1.90
CA THR A 133 -0.09 3.13 -2.78
C THR A 133 -0.52 1.79 -3.41
N HIS A 134 0.39 0.86 -3.62
CA HIS A 134 0.25 -0.37 -4.38
C HIS A 134 0.55 -1.61 -3.55
N ASN A 135 0.14 -2.78 -4.05
CA ASN A 135 0.28 -4.04 -3.34
C ASN A 135 1.72 -4.33 -2.92
N PHE A 136 2.68 -4.24 -3.84
CA PHE A 136 4.07 -4.59 -3.57
C PHE A 136 4.77 -3.62 -2.61
N VAL A 137 4.45 -2.34 -2.71
CA VAL A 137 4.95 -1.30 -1.80
C VAL A 137 4.48 -1.56 -0.37
N ILE A 138 3.20 -1.86 -0.17
CA ILE A 138 2.65 -2.21 1.14
C ILE A 138 3.28 -3.51 1.66
N ALA A 139 3.39 -4.51 0.79
CA ALA A 139 4.01 -5.79 1.12
C ALA A 139 5.46 -5.61 1.60
N TRP A 140 6.21 -4.71 0.98
CA TRP A 140 7.56 -4.37 1.41
C TRP A 140 7.58 -3.73 2.81
N PHE A 141 6.72 -2.74 3.08
CA PHE A 141 6.62 -2.13 4.42
C PHE A 141 6.29 -3.16 5.50
N VAL A 142 5.34 -4.06 5.23
CA VAL A 142 4.98 -5.14 6.16
C VAL A 142 6.17 -6.07 6.39
N ARG A 143 6.84 -6.50 5.32
CA ARG A 143 8.04 -7.34 5.40
C ARG A 143 9.14 -6.67 6.20
N GLU A 144 9.40 -5.37 5.95
CA GLU A 144 10.43 -4.59 6.64
C GLU A 144 10.17 -4.53 8.15
N VAL A 145 8.97 -4.16 8.55
CA VAL A 145 8.56 -4.07 9.96
C VAL A 145 8.63 -5.42 10.68
N LEU A 146 8.32 -6.51 9.99
CA LEU A 146 8.44 -7.87 10.52
C LEU A 146 9.87 -8.42 10.46
N GLN A 147 10.83 -7.71 9.85
CA GLN A 147 12.19 -8.19 9.61
C GLN A 147 12.21 -9.57 8.94
N ALA A 148 11.26 -9.81 8.04
CA ALA A 148 11.17 -11.05 7.31
C ALA A 148 12.19 -11.09 6.14
N PRO A 149 12.54 -12.28 5.62
CA PRO A 149 13.42 -12.41 4.46
C PRO A 149 12.98 -11.50 3.30
N GLU A 150 13.94 -10.98 2.55
CA GLU A 150 13.73 -9.95 1.53
C GLU A 150 12.63 -10.31 0.52
N TRP A 151 12.63 -11.54 0.01
CA TRP A 151 11.65 -12.02 -0.96
C TRP A 151 10.21 -12.14 -0.44
N ARG A 152 9.97 -12.04 0.88
CA ARG A 152 8.67 -12.28 1.50
C ARG A 152 7.58 -11.30 1.06
N TRP A 153 7.93 -10.14 0.51
CA TRP A 153 6.93 -9.23 -0.08
C TRP A 153 6.09 -9.89 -1.19
N LEU A 154 6.63 -10.90 -1.91
CA LEU A 154 5.90 -11.69 -2.90
C LEU A 154 4.71 -12.48 -2.33
N THR A 155 4.69 -12.72 -1.04
CA THR A 155 3.67 -13.55 -0.37
C THR A 155 2.65 -12.73 0.43
N ILE A 156 2.79 -11.42 0.47
CA ILE A 156 1.94 -10.51 1.23
C ILE A 156 1.03 -9.81 0.24
N ASN A 157 -0.27 -10.12 0.29
CA ASN A 157 -1.25 -9.56 -0.62
C ASN A 157 -2.21 -8.64 0.11
N GLN A 158 -2.65 -7.58 -0.59
CA GLN A 158 -3.62 -6.63 -0.09
C GLN A 158 -4.71 -6.36 -1.13
N ALA A 159 -5.96 -6.44 -0.71
CA ALA A 159 -7.11 -6.09 -1.54
C ALA A 159 -7.12 -4.59 -1.88
N HIS A 160 -7.87 -4.22 -2.92
CA HIS A 160 -8.15 -2.82 -3.22
C HIS A 160 -8.84 -2.15 -2.03
N CYS A 161 -8.37 -0.97 -1.65
CA CYS A 161 -8.79 -0.24 -0.45
C CYS A 161 -8.70 -1.05 0.87
N GLY A 162 -7.95 -2.18 0.90
CA GLY A 162 -7.63 -2.87 2.13
C GLY A 162 -6.75 -1.99 3.03
N LEU A 163 -7.00 -2.01 4.33
CA LEU A 163 -6.30 -1.19 5.32
C LEU A 163 -5.28 -2.03 6.11
N THR A 164 -4.03 -1.63 6.05
CA THR A 164 -2.96 -2.18 6.90
C THR A 164 -2.48 -1.10 7.85
N VAL A 165 -2.33 -1.41 9.11
CA VAL A 165 -1.91 -0.45 10.16
C VAL A 165 -0.61 -0.91 10.79
N LEU A 166 0.38 -0.02 10.74
CA LEU A 166 1.64 -0.16 11.47
C LEU A 166 1.67 0.87 12.60
N ALA A 167 2.34 0.55 13.71
CA ALA A 167 2.50 1.47 14.83
C ALA A 167 3.89 1.38 15.45
N GLN A 168 4.47 2.54 15.78
CA GLN A 168 5.69 2.63 16.54
C GLN A 168 5.46 3.38 17.85
N ARG A 169 5.71 2.70 18.97
CA ARG A 169 5.71 3.29 20.31
C ARG A 169 7.11 3.78 20.67
N PRO A 170 7.25 4.82 21.50
CA PRO A 170 8.56 5.29 21.92
C PRO A 170 9.45 4.17 22.47
N GLY A 171 10.68 4.11 21.97
CA GLY A 171 11.67 3.11 22.38
C GLY A 171 11.35 1.67 21.99
N ARG A 172 10.39 1.45 21.11
CA ARG A 172 10.03 0.13 20.60
C ARG A 172 10.18 0.05 19.08
N PRO A 173 10.45 -1.12 18.52
CA PRO A 173 10.40 -1.31 17.07
C PRO A 173 8.98 -1.11 16.56
N TRP A 174 8.85 -0.90 15.25
CA TRP A 174 7.57 -0.92 14.57
C TRP A 174 6.84 -2.24 14.79
N SER A 175 5.53 -2.20 14.82
CA SER A 175 4.65 -3.35 14.99
C SER A 175 3.58 -3.36 13.92
N LEU A 176 3.27 -4.52 13.36
CA LEU A 176 2.08 -4.74 12.55
C LEU A 176 0.87 -4.86 13.49
N VAL A 177 -0.06 -3.90 13.40
CA VAL A 177 -1.29 -3.88 14.21
C VAL A 177 -2.40 -4.67 13.55
N SER A 178 -2.59 -4.43 12.24
CA SER A 178 -3.53 -5.19 11.40
C SER A 178 -3.02 -5.23 9.96
N HIS A 179 -3.37 -6.27 9.23
CA HIS A 179 -3.04 -6.41 7.82
C HIS A 179 -4.30 -6.68 7.00
N ASN A 180 -4.45 -5.93 5.90
CA ASN A 180 -5.52 -6.13 4.91
C ASN A 180 -6.92 -6.20 5.55
N ASP A 181 -7.21 -5.28 6.50
CA ASP A 181 -8.54 -5.16 7.10
C ASP A 181 -9.55 -4.69 6.04
N LEU A 182 -10.59 -5.49 5.84
CA LEU A 182 -11.67 -5.29 4.87
C LEU A 182 -13.03 -5.11 5.54
N ALA A 183 -13.08 -4.86 6.86
CA ALA A 183 -14.33 -4.78 7.61
C ALA A 183 -15.28 -3.67 7.10
N HIS A 184 -14.73 -2.64 6.45
CA HIS A 184 -15.50 -1.55 5.84
C HIS A 184 -16.04 -1.89 4.44
N LEU A 185 -15.59 -2.99 3.82
CA LEU A 185 -16.00 -3.39 2.48
C LEU A 185 -16.98 -4.56 2.53
N PRO A 186 -18.20 -4.42 1.98
CA PRO A 186 -19.05 -5.55 1.65
C PRO A 186 -18.34 -6.58 0.78
N VAL A 187 -18.71 -7.85 0.89
CA VAL A 187 -18.00 -8.96 0.21
C VAL A 187 -17.92 -8.75 -1.30
N GLU A 188 -18.99 -8.26 -1.92
CA GLU A 188 -19.07 -7.98 -3.36
C GLU A 188 -18.15 -6.86 -3.85
N LEU A 189 -17.62 -6.06 -2.92
CA LEU A 189 -16.65 -5.00 -3.21
C LEU A 189 -15.20 -5.41 -2.91
N ARG A 190 -14.96 -6.62 -2.41
CA ARG A 190 -13.59 -7.10 -2.11
C ARG A 190 -12.95 -7.64 -3.37
N THR A 191 -12.02 -6.89 -3.94
CA THR A 191 -11.31 -7.23 -5.19
C THR A 191 -9.80 -7.09 -5.03
N GLY A 192 -9.04 -7.62 -5.99
CA GLY A 192 -7.58 -7.49 -6.03
C GLY A 192 -6.81 -8.54 -5.21
N LEU A 193 -7.49 -9.55 -4.68
CA LEU A 193 -6.87 -10.74 -4.10
C LEU A 193 -6.93 -11.91 -5.09
N PRO A 194 -6.00 -12.87 -5.01
CA PRO A 194 -6.12 -14.13 -5.71
C PRO A 194 -7.44 -14.86 -5.34
N ASP A 195 -8.04 -15.56 -6.28
CA ASP A 195 -9.35 -16.25 -6.11
C ASP A 195 -9.42 -17.17 -4.88
N ILE A 196 -8.30 -17.79 -4.52
CA ILE A 196 -8.20 -18.64 -3.31
C ILE A 196 -8.38 -17.89 -1.99
N LEU A 197 -8.33 -16.56 -2.03
CA LEU A 197 -8.47 -15.69 -0.86
C LEU A 197 -9.83 -14.99 -0.79
N SER A 198 -10.73 -15.34 -1.71
CA SER A 198 -12.12 -14.84 -1.74
C SER A 198 -12.99 -15.64 -0.76
N VAL A 199 -12.55 -15.79 0.49
CA VAL A 199 -13.25 -16.54 1.54
C VAL A 199 -14.09 -15.61 2.39
#